data_26e989f48eb440f6a2b7f468dcfe3d87
#
_entry.id   26e989f48eb440f6a2b7f468dcfe3d87
#
_cell.length_a   1.000
_cell.length_b   1.000
_cell.length_c   1.000
_cell.angle_alpha   90.00
_cell.angle_beta   90.00
_cell.angle_gamma   90.00
#
_symmetry.space_group_name_H-M   'P 1'
#
loop_
_entity.id
_entity.type
_entity.pdbx_description
1 polymer ?
#
loop_
_entity_poly.entity_id
_entity_poly.type
_entity_poly.pdbx_seq_one_letter_code
_entity_poly.pdbx_strand_id
1 'polypeptide(L)'
;MTSILELKEERLKKLAKLKEAGFNPFVAHSDRNTSIKTFLADFEKESGDKIILGGRIMSSRGQGNLIFFDLFDGSSELNEESKVQAIIKNPESGQVPFDFYNEYLDIGDFVEVTGERFLSKSGQKSILVKDIKILTKSLLP
;
A
#
# COMPACT_ATOMS: atom_id res chain seq x y z
N MET A 1 -24.90 7.95 -3.98
CA MET A 1 -23.63 8.14 -4.74
C MET A 1 -22.86 9.30 -4.13
N THR A 2 -21.60 9.08 -3.78
CA THR A 2 -20.76 10.10 -3.17
C THR A 2 -20.22 11.05 -4.23
N SER A 3 -20.38 12.35 -4.04
CA SER A 3 -19.83 13.36 -4.95
C SER A 3 -18.33 13.52 -4.78
N ILE A 4 -17.66 14.15 -5.77
CA ILE A 4 -16.24 14.46 -5.68
C ILE A 4 -15.96 15.39 -4.49
N LEU A 5 -16.85 16.34 -4.22
CA LEU A 5 -16.70 17.25 -3.07
C LEU A 5 -16.79 16.50 -1.75
N GLU A 6 -17.71 15.55 -1.63
CA GLU A 6 -17.85 14.73 -0.43
C GLU A 6 -16.62 13.84 -0.23
N LEU A 7 -16.10 13.23 -1.31
CA LEU A 7 -14.87 12.44 -1.25
C LEU A 7 -13.69 13.30 -0.81
N LYS A 8 -13.58 14.51 -1.34
CA LYS A 8 -12.52 15.44 -0.95
C LYS A 8 -12.62 15.81 0.52
N GLU A 9 -13.82 16.06 1.01
CA GLU A 9 -14.05 16.39 2.43
C GLU A 9 -13.64 15.23 3.34
N GLU A 10 -13.99 14.00 2.98
CA GLU A 10 -13.59 12.82 3.73
C GLU A 10 -12.07 12.66 3.77
N ARG A 11 -11.42 12.90 2.64
CA ARG A 11 -9.96 12.81 2.54
C ARG A 11 -9.26 13.91 3.32
N LEU A 12 -9.84 15.11 3.35
CA LEU A 12 -9.33 16.20 4.18
C LEU A 12 -9.45 15.89 5.67
N LYS A 13 -10.52 15.22 6.08
CA LYS A 13 -10.69 14.76 7.46
C LYS A 13 -9.62 13.74 7.83
N LYS A 14 -9.34 12.78 6.93
CA LYS A 14 -8.28 11.79 7.15
C LYS A 14 -6.91 12.46 7.22
N LEU A 15 -6.67 13.46 6.37
CA LEU A 15 -5.45 14.25 6.39
C LEU A 15 -5.26 14.94 7.76
N ALA A 16 -6.31 15.57 8.27
CA ALA A 16 -6.27 16.22 9.58
C ALA A 16 -5.99 15.21 10.69
N LYS A 17 -6.62 14.03 10.66
CA LYS A 17 -6.38 12.97 11.64
C LYS A 17 -4.94 12.47 11.59
N LEU A 18 -4.36 12.33 10.40
CA LEU A 18 -2.96 11.95 10.24
C LEU A 18 -2.04 12.94 10.94
N LYS A 19 -2.26 14.22 10.71
CA LYS A 19 -1.45 15.29 11.34
C LYS A 19 -1.59 15.30 12.85
N GLU A 20 -2.80 15.16 13.36
CA GLU A 20 -3.07 15.08 14.79
C GLU A 20 -2.38 13.88 15.45
N ALA A 21 -2.33 12.74 14.73
CA ALA A 21 -1.68 11.55 15.22
C ALA A 21 -0.15 11.59 15.12
N GLY A 22 0.42 12.67 14.56
CA GLY A 22 1.85 12.85 14.45
C GLY A 22 2.48 12.28 13.19
N PHE A 23 1.68 11.85 12.21
CA PHE A 23 2.20 11.36 10.93
C PHE A 23 2.38 12.51 9.95
N ASN A 24 3.44 12.43 9.14
CA ASN A 24 3.64 13.38 8.06
C ASN A 24 2.93 12.86 6.80
N PRO A 25 1.87 13.52 6.31
CA PRO A 25 1.13 13.07 5.13
C PRO A 25 1.83 13.34 3.80
N PHE A 26 2.96 14.06 3.82
CA PHE A 26 3.73 14.40 2.63
C PHE A 26 5.22 14.22 2.93
N VAL A 27 5.68 12.97 2.80
CA VAL A 27 7.07 12.62 3.12
C VAL A 27 7.94 12.88 1.90
N ALA A 28 9.04 13.62 2.09
CA ALA A 28 9.94 13.96 1.01
C ALA A 28 10.86 12.81 0.58
N HIS A 29 10.94 11.73 1.37
CA HIS A 29 11.89 10.65 1.15
C HIS A 29 11.22 9.29 1.40
N SER A 30 11.56 8.32 0.55
CA SER A 30 11.14 6.95 0.71
C SER A 30 12.36 6.04 0.88
N ASP A 31 12.22 5.07 1.78
CA ASP A 31 13.24 4.05 2.01
C ASP A 31 13.08 2.82 1.11
N ARG A 32 12.27 2.92 0.06
CA ARG A 32 12.09 1.79 -0.87
C ARG A 32 13.43 1.30 -1.40
N ASN A 33 13.59 -0.01 -1.40
CA ASN A 33 14.84 -0.65 -1.84
C ASN A 33 14.66 -1.56 -3.06
N THR A 34 13.43 -1.72 -3.53
CA THR A 34 13.09 -2.65 -4.60
C THR A 34 11.98 -2.04 -5.43
N SER A 35 12.07 -2.13 -6.76
CA SER A 35 10.95 -1.80 -7.63
C SER A 35 9.97 -2.97 -7.70
N ILE A 36 8.72 -2.70 -8.03
CA ILE A 36 7.72 -3.75 -8.19
C ILE A 36 8.14 -4.70 -9.32
N LYS A 37 8.68 -4.16 -10.41
CA LYS A 37 9.19 -4.99 -11.51
C LYS A 37 10.23 -5.98 -11.03
N THR A 38 11.21 -5.53 -10.26
CA THR A 38 12.27 -6.37 -9.70
C THR A 38 11.70 -7.37 -8.70
N PHE A 39 10.79 -6.93 -7.84
CA PHE A 39 10.13 -7.81 -6.87
C PHE A 39 9.45 -9.00 -7.56
N LEU A 40 8.69 -8.73 -8.62
CA LEU A 40 7.98 -9.77 -9.37
C LEU A 40 8.95 -10.67 -10.14
N ALA A 41 9.96 -10.08 -10.79
CA ALA A 41 10.95 -10.83 -11.56
C ALA A 41 11.78 -11.77 -10.67
N ASP A 42 12.12 -11.32 -9.47
CA ASP A 42 12.95 -12.06 -8.51
C ASP A 42 12.13 -12.78 -7.44
N PHE A 43 10.85 -12.95 -7.66
CA PHE A 43 9.93 -13.48 -6.64
C PHE A 43 10.35 -14.85 -6.11
N GLU A 44 10.88 -15.69 -6.96
CA GLU A 44 11.31 -17.04 -6.61
C GLU A 44 12.66 -17.08 -5.87
N LYS A 45 13.39 -15.97 -5.87
CA LYS A 45 14.69 -15.88 -5.21
C LYS A 45 14.51 -15.59 -3.73
N GLU A 46 14.94 -16.51 -2.89
CA GLU A 46 14.99 -16.28 -1.46
C GLU A 46 16.18 -15.38 -1.13
N SER A 47 15.90 -14.16 -0.73
CA SER A 47 16.89 -13.31 -0.06
C SER A 47 16.35 -13.08 1.35
N GLY A 48 17.15 -13.14 2.36
CA GLY A 48 16.76 -12.80 3.72
C GLY A 48 16.56 -11.30 3.92
N ASP A 49 16.59 -10.54 2.84
CA ASP A 49 16.55 -9.09 2.89
C ASP A 49 15.12 -8.56 3.05
N LYS A 50 15.01 -7.49 3.80
CA LYS A 50 13.80 -6.74 4.00
C LYS A 50 13.38 -6.09 2.69
N ILE A 51 12.14 -6.31 2.27
CA ILE A 51 11.60 -5.76 1.02
C ILE A 51 10.78 -4.53 1.35
N ILE A 52 11.13 -3.42 0.70
CA ILE A 52 10.42 -2.16 0.84
C ILE A 52 10.02 -1.68 -0.55
N LEU A 53 8.71 -1.63 -0.80
CA LEU A 53 8.13 -1.17 -2.05
C LEU A 53 7.43 0.17 -1.84
N GLY A 54 7.50 1.04 -2.82
CA GLY A 54 6.73 2.28 -2.81
C GLY A 54 5.83 2.36 -4.03
N GLY A 55 4.65 2.94 -3.89
CA GLY A 55 3.77 3.08 -5.02
C GLY A 55 2.41 3.69 -4.65
N ARG A 56 1.56 3.75 -5.67
CA ARG A 56 0.23 4.32 -5.57
C ARG A 56 -0.80 3.21 -5.39
N ILE A 57 -1.73 3.40 -4.47
CA ILE A 57 -2.86 2.49 -4.28
C ILE A 57 -3.83 2.70 -5.45
N MET A 58 -4.04 1.66 -6.26
CA MET A 58 -4.89 1.72 -7.45
C MET A 58 -6.26 1.10 -7.24
N SER A 59 -6.35 0.07 -6.43
CA SER A 59 -7.62 -0.57 -6.09
C SER A 59 -7.52 -1.12 -4.68
N SER A 60 -8.65 -1.30 -4.03
CA SER A 60 -8.68 -1.78 -2.66
C SER A 60 -9.97 -2.54 -2.39
N ARG A 61 -9.87 -3.62 -1.65
CA ARG A 61 -11.02 -4.36 -1.15
C ARG A 61 -10.69 -4.98 0.20
N GLY A 62 -11.65 -4.94 1.11
CA GLY A 62 -11.52 -5.51 2.44
C GLY A 62 -12.56 -6.59 2.67
N GLN A 63 -12.20 -7.57 3.48
CA GLN A 63 -13.11 -8.64 3.89
C GLN A 63 -12.66 -9.18 5.24
N GLY A 64 -13.41 -8.82 6.30
CA GLY A 64 -13.07 -9.25 7.66
C GLY A 64 -11.68 -8.79 8.08
N ASN A 65 -10.79 -9.74 8.32
CA ASN A 65 -9.42 -9.46 8.76
C ASN A 65 -8.42 -9.33 7.61
N LEU A 66 -8.91 -9.22 6.37
CA LEU A 66 -8.08 -9.14 5.17
C LEU A 66 -8.32 -7.83 4.45
N ILE A 67 -7.24 -7.20 4.00
CA ILE A 67 -7.29 -6.07 3.08
C ILE A 67 -6.38 -6.42 1.91
N PHE A 68 -6.93 -6.33 0.70
CA PHE A 68 -6.17 -6.50 -0.54
C PHE A 68 -6.14 -5.15 -1.25
N PHE A 69 -4.97 -4.73 -1.69
CA PHE A 69 -4.88 -3.55 -2.53
C PHE A 69 -3.79 -3.73 -3.58
N ASP A 70 -3.99 -3.09 -4.74
CA ASP A 70 -3.00 -3.09 -5.79
C ASP A 70 -2.10 -1.88 -5.65
N LEU A 71 -0.80 -2.13 -5.68
CA LEU A 71 0.24 -1.10 -5.60
C LEU A 71 0.92 -0.97 -6.96
N PHE A 72 1.04 0.25 -7.47
CA PHE A 72 1.59 0.54 -8.79
C PHE A 72 2.70 1.58 -8.65
N ASP A 73 3.87 1.31 -9.28
CA ASP A 73 5.02 2.21 -9.20
C ASP A 73 5.56 2.68 -10.55
N GLY A 74 4.99 2.21 -11.66
CA GLY A 74 5.44 2.61 -12.98
C GLY A 74 6.84 2.12 -13.35
N SER A 75 7.38 1.12 -12.68
CA SER A 75 8.75 0.65 -12.91
C SER A 75 8.94 -0.11 -14.22
N SER A 76 7.87 -0.42 -14.93
CA SER A 76 7.90 -1.05 -16.26
C SER A 76 6.94 -0.35 -17.21
N GLU A 77 7.23 -0.40 -18.51
CA GLU A 77 6.30 0.06 -19.53
C GLU A 77 5.05 -0.82 -19.59
N LEU A 78 5.16 -2.07 -19.14
CA LEU A 78 4.03 -2.98 -19.03
C LEU A 78 3.40 -2.83 -17.64
N ASN A 79 2.15 -2.42 -17.58
CA ASN A 79 1.45 -2.18 -16.32
C ASN A 79 1.43 -3.42 -15.41
N GLU A 80 1.32 -4.62 -15.99
CA GLU A 80 1.30 -5.87 -15.23
C GLU A 80 2.60 -6.15 -14.50
N GLU A 81 3.73 -5.64 -15.03
CA GLU A 81 5.04 -5.81 -14.42
C GLU A 81 5.34 -4.77 -13.34
N SER A 82 4.55 -3.71 -13.27
CA SER A 82 4.76 -2.62 -12.31
C SER A 82 3.61 -2.50 -11.29
N LYS A 83 2.77 -3.54 -11.22
CA LYS A 83 1.65 -3.63 -10.29
C LYS A 83 1.75 -4.93 -9.49
N VAL A 84 1.57 -4.84 -8.18
CA VAL A 84 1.60 -6.01 -7.29
C VAL A 84 0.44 -5.94 -6.31
N GLN A 85 -0.09 -7.12 -5.96
CA GLN A 85 -1.08 -7.23 -4.91
C GLN A 85 -0.38 -7.14 -3.55
N ALA A 86 -0.85 -6.22 -2.71
CA ALA A 86 -0.43 -6.15 -1.32
C ALA A 86 -1.55 -6.71 -0.44
N ILE A 87 -1.17 -7.43 0.60
CA ILE A 87 -2.11 -8.08 1.51
C ILE A 87 -1.79 -7.66 2.93
N ILE A 88 -2.77 -7.09 3.61
CA ILE A 88 -2.73 -6.89 5.05
C ILE A 88 -3.64 -7.94 5.66
N LYS A 89 -3.05 -8.85 6.40
CA LYS A 89 -3.76 -9.99 6.99
C LYS A 89 -3.51 -10.01 8.49
N ASN A 90 -4.56 -9.84 9.27
CA ASN A 90 -4.46 -9.89 10.72
C ASN A 90 -4.70 -11.34 11.17
N PRO A 91 -3.83 -11.95 12.02
CA PRO A 91 -2.76 -11.30 12.79
C PRO A 91 -1.38 -11.23 12.13
N GLU A 92 -1.15 -11.86 10.97
CA GLU A 92 0.18 -11.98 10.36
C GLU A 92 0.85 -10.63 10.06
N SER A 93 0.07 -9.65 9.59
CA SER A 93 0.55 -8.28 9.35
C SER A 93 0.56 -7.45 10.63
N GLY A 94 -0.25 -7.83 11.62
CA GLY A 94 -0.43 -7.10 12.86
C GLY A 94 -1.57 -6.09 12.80
N GLN A 95 -2.07 -5.72 13.99
CA GLN A 95 -3.19 -4.80 14.10
C GLN A 95 -2.84 -3.38 13.67
N VAL A 96 -1.58 -2.95 13.87
CA VAL A 96 -1.15 -1.59 13.56
C VAL A 96 -1.27 -1.26 12.07
N PRO A 97 -0.70 -2.06 11.14
CA PRO A 97 -0.91 -1.82 9.71
C PRO A 97 -2.37 -1.91 9.29
N PHE A 98 -3.12 -2.84 9.86
CA PHE A 98 -4.53 -3.03 9.55
C PHE A 98 -5.35 -1.79 9.91
N ASP A 99 -5.17 -1.27 11.12
CA ASP A 99 -5.88 -0.07 11.60
C ASP A 99 -5.45 1.17 10.82
N PHE A 100 -4.14 1.31 10.55
CA PHE A 100 -3.62 2.45 9.80
C PHE A 100 -4.25 2.53 8.41
N TYR A 101 -4.32 1.40 7.70
CA TYR A 101 -4.93 1.36 6.38
C TYR A 101 -6.40 1.77 6.43
N ASN A 102 -7.16 1.16 7.32
CA ASN A 102 -8.60 1.43 7.43
C ASN A 102 -8.91 2.86 7.83
N GLU A 103 -8.11 3.44 8.69
CA GLU A 103 -8.39 4.77 9.25
C GLU A 103 -7.92 5.91 8.36
N TYR A 104 -6.79 5.76 7.67
CA TYR A 104 -6.13 6.89 7.02
C TYR A 104 -5.99 6.79 5.50
N LEU A 105 -6.03 5.59 4.91
CA LEU A 105 -5.66 5.42 3.52
C LEU A 105 -6.85 5.31 2.57
N ASP A 106 -6.64 5.79 1.35
CA ASP A 106 -7.60 5.75 0.25
C ASP A 106 -6.90 5.40 -1.06
N ILE A 107 -7.70 4.99 -2.05
CA ILE A 107 -7.22 4.81 -3.42
C ILE A 107 -6.62 6.12 -3.92
N GLY A 108 -5.47 6.04 -4.54
CA GLY A 108 -4.73 7.19 -5.05
C GLY A 108 -3.60 7.65 -4.14
N ASP A 109 -3.60 7.25 -2.87
CA ASP A 109 -2.53 7.57 -1.95
C ASP A 109 -1.24 6.88 -2.36
N PHE A 110 -0.11 7.58 -2.19
CA PHE A 110 1.22 6.99 -2.35
C PHE A 110 1.70 6.49 -1.00
N VAL A 111 2.07 5.22 -0.96
CA VAL A 111 2.47 4.55 0.28
C VAL A 111 3.78 3.79 0.10
N GLU A 112 4.42 3.51 1.23
CA GLU A 112 5.56 2.63 1.30
C GLU A 112 5.17 1.42 2.14
N VAL A 113 5.37 0.22 1.60
CA VAL A 113 5.06 -1.01 2.31
C VAL A 113 6.35 -1.79 2.53
N THR A 114 6.50 -2.32 3.73
CA THR A 114 7.56 -3.25 4.09
C THR A 114 6.93 -4.60 4.32
N GLY A 115 7.50 -5.63 3.73
CA GLY A 115 6.91 -6.95 3.89
C GLY A 115 7.75 -8.06 3.29
N GLU A 116 7.10 -9.17 3.06
CA GLU A 116 7.72 -10.38 2.56
C GLU A 116 6.93 -10.97 1.41
N ARG A 117 7.60 -11.80 0.61
CA ARG A 117 6.98 -12.50 -0.51
C ARG A 117 5.87 -13.40 0.00
N PHE A 118 4.74 -13.38 -0.68
CA PHE A 118 3.59 -14.19 -0.32
C PHE A 118 2.86 -14.65 -1.57
N LEU A 119 2.70 -15.96 -1.71
CA LEU A 119 1.91 -16.52 -2.81
C LEU A 119 0.48 -16.73 -2.31
N SER A 120 -0.48 -16.05 -2.92
CA SER A 120 -1.88 -16.18 -2.53
C SER A 120 -2.43 -17.57 -2.88
N LYS A 121 -3.59 -17.92 -2.33
CA LYS A 121 -4.24 -19.22 -2.61
C LYS A 121 -4.53 -19.39 -4.10
N SER A 122 -4.80 -18.30 -4.81
CA SER A 122 -5.03 -18.31 -6.26
C SER A 122 -3.73 -18.34 -7.08
N GLY A 123 -2.57 -18.35 -6.42
CA GLY A 123 -1.28 -18.38 -7.09
C GLY A 123 -0.74 -17.02 -7.49
N GLN A 124 -1.32 -15.94 -7.00
CA GLN A 124 -0.87 -14.59 -7.31
C GLN A 124 0.32 -14.17 -6.44
N LYS A 125 1.39 -13.69 -7.08
CA LYS A 125 2.56 -13.14 -6.40
C LYS A 125 2.16 -11.86 -5.67
N SER A 126 2.42 -11.82 -4.38
CA SER A 126 1.95 -10.74 -3.51
C SER A 126 3.02 -10.35 -2.51
N ILE A 127 2.84 -9.21 -1.88
CA ILE A 127 3.61 -8.83 -0.71
C ILE A 127 2.72 -8.87 0.53
N LEU A 128 3.13 -9.64 1.53
CA LEU A 128 2.46 -9.66 2.83
C LEU A 128 3.01 -8.50 3.64
N VAL A 129 2.17 -7.53 3.92
CA VAL A 129 2.56 -6.27 4.54
C VAL A 129 2.86 -6.49 6.02
N LYS A 130 4.02 -6.03 6.47
CA LYS A 130 4.43 -6.03 7.88
C LYS A 130 4.44 -4.62 8.44
N ASP A 131 4.62 -3.62 7.59
CA ASP A 131 4.55 -2.22 7.97
C ASP A 131 4.12 -1.39 6.76
N ILE A 132 3.43 -0.30 7.01
CA ILE A 132 2.96 0.61 5.96
C ILE A 132 3.03 2.03 6.45
N LYS A 133 3.50 2.94 5.58
CA LYS A 133 3.48 4.36 5.89
C LYS A 133 3.05 5.15 4.66
N ILE A 134 2.49 6.32 4.89
CA ILE A 134 2.07 7.20 3.81
C ILE A 134 3.25 8.02 3.31
N LEU A 135 3.35 8.16 2.00
CA LEU A 135 4.30 9.07 1.34
C LEU A 135 3.60 10.35 0.90
N THR A 136 2.46 10.25 0.27
CA THR A 136 1.68 11.40 -0.18
C THR A 136 0.20 11.07 -0.14
N LYS A 137 -0.55 11.88 0.59
CA LYS A 137 -2.01 11.77 0.66
C LYS A 137 -2.65 12.36 -0.59
N SER A 138 -3.49 11.59 -1.26
CA SER A 138 -4.28 12.08 -2.39
C SER A 138 -5.60 12.68 -1.88
N LEU A 139 -5.90 13.91 -2.28
CA LEU A 139 -7.13 14.60 -1.89
C LEU A 139 -8.24 14.46 -2.91
N LEU A 140 -7.90 14.07 -4.14
CA LEU A 140 -8.85 13.82 -5.23
C LEU A 140 -8.63 12.42 -5.78
N PRO A 141 -9.74 11.72 -6.12
CA PRO A 141 -9.63 10.39 -6.74
C PRO A 141 -8.94 10.41 -8.08
#